data_adf12a0f7497668fbe29837033807ae9
#
_entry.id   adf12a0f7497668fbe29837033807ae9
#
_cell.length_a   1.000
_cell.length_b   1.000
_cell.length_c   1.000
_cell.angle_alpha   90.00
_cell.angle_beta   90.00
_cell.angle_gamma   90.00
#
_symmetry.space_group_name_H-M   'P 1'
#
loop_
_entity.id
_entity.type
_entity.pdbx_description
1 polymer ?
#
loop_
_entity_poly.entity_id
_entity_poly.type
_entity_poly.pdbx_seq_one_letter_code
_entity_poly.pdbx_strand_id
1 'polypeptide(L)'
;MPRRTVPLAKRPSVTSEAGVTIVTLGPEYENLEDTELETLKGVMLDVAEQADPPVVVLDLSNLRFFGSALIEGLFRAWNHLKARPGGRLSLCGLTSYCREVVEITHLDQLWSIFETRDDAVRALKNS
;
A
#
# COMPACT_ATOMS: atom_id res chain seq x y z
N MET A 1 9.84 -3.29 31.66
CA MET A 1 9.32 -3.58 31.09
C MET A 1 9.32 -3.68 30.01
N PRO A 2 9.34 -4.17 29.56
CA PRO A 2 9.50 -4.02 28.35
C PRO A 2 8.37 -3.88 27.60
N ARG A 3 8.36 -3.55 26.84
CA ARG A 3 7.45 -3.29 26.15
C ARG A 3 7.10 -4.27 25.38
N ARG A 4 6.25 -4.34 24.87
CA ARG A 4 5.83 -5.14 24.12
C ARG A 4 6.13 -4.90 22.94
N THR A 5 6.47 -5.50 22.24
CA THR A 5 6.99 -5.34 20.92
C THR A 5 6.03 -5.78 19.86
N VAL A 6 4.96 -6.40 20.23
CA VAL A 6 4.02 -6.90 19.26
C VAL A 6 3.54 -5.85 18.27
N PRO A 7 3.13 -4.66 18.70
CA PRO A 7 2.69 -3.65 17.75
C PRO A 7 3.73 -3.29 16.70
N LEU A 8 5.00 -3.23 17.11
CA LEU A 8 6.05 -2.88 16.17
C LEU A 8 6.27 -3.98 15.15
N ALA A 9 6.17 -5.23 15.58
CA ALA A 9 6.37 -6.37 14.70
C ALA A 9 5.30 -6.44 13.62
N LYS A 10 4.16 -5.82 13.86
CA LYS A 10 3.05 -5.85 12.93
C LYS A 10 2.92 -4.61 12.07
N ARG A 11 3.88 -3.71 12.15
CA ARG A 11 3.82 -2.52 11.31
C ARG A 11 4.38 -2.86 9.93
N PRO A 12 3.77 -2.31 8.87
CA PRO A 12 4.32 -2.51 7.54
C PRO A 12 5.67 -1.82 7.41
N SER A 13 6.50 -2.35 6.53
CA SER A 13 7.78 -1.74 6.23
C SER A 13 7.58 -0.58 5.26
N VAL A 14 8.30 0.51 5.47
CA VAL A 14 8.26 1.64 4.55
C VAL A 14 9.70 1.87 4.09
N THR A 15 9.91 1.74 2.78
CA THR A 15 11.23 1.94 2.19
C THR A 15 11.12 2.88 1.02
N SER A 16 12.27 3.36 0.53
CA SER A 16 12.30 4.26 -0.61
C SER A 16 13.33 3.76 -1.60
N GLU A 17 12.97 3.74 -2.88
CA GLU A 17 13.85 3.24 -3.91
C GLU A 17 13.62 4.05 -5.18
N ALA A 18 14.66 4.73 -5.66
CA ALA A 18 14.62 5.52 -6.90
C ALA A 18 13.48 6.55 -6.91
N GLY A 19 13.20 7.16 -5.77
CA GLY A 19 12.15 8.16 -5.66
C GLY A 19 10.76 7.58 -5.47
N VAL A 20 10.65 6.27 -5.26
CA VAL A 20 9.37 5.60 -5.05
C VAL A 20 9.32 5.12 -3.61
N THR A 21 8.28 5.50 -2.88
CA THR A 21 8.09 5.04 -1.51
C THR A 21 7.24 3.77 -1.54
N ILE A 22 7.75 2.73 -0.91
CA ILE A 22 7.12 1.41 -0.96
C ILE A 22 6.68 1.01 0.44
N VAL A 23 5.40 0.68 0.57
CA VAL A 23 4.85 0.15 1.81
C VAL A 23 4.66 -1.34 1.60
N THR A 24 5.37 -2.15 2.36
CA THR A 24 5.35 -3.60 2.21
C THR A 24 4.66 -4.24 3.41
N LEU A 25 3.67 -5.07 3.14
CA LEU A 25 2.99 -5.83 4.18
C LEU A 25 3.71 -7.17 4.37
N GLY A 26 4.12 -7.42 5.61
CA GLY A 26 4.76 -8.69 5.93
C GLY A 26 3.78 -9.84 6.03
N PRO A 27 4.29 -11.05 6.33
CA PRO A 27 3.42 -12.23 6.41
C PRO A 27 2.33 -12.11 7.47
N GLU A 28 2.54 -11.29 8.49
CA GLU A 28 1.55 -11.09 9.53
C GLU A 28 0.30 -10.38 9.02
N TYR A 29 0.36 -9.83 7.81
CA TYR A 29 -0.77 -9.15 7.20
C TYR A 29 -1.53 -10.06 6.23
N GLU A 30 -1.30 -11.35 6.30
CA GLU A 30 -1.99 -12.30 5.44
C GLU A 30 -3.51 -12.12 5.56
N ASN A 31 -3.99 -11.97 6.79
CA ASN A 31 -5.40 -11.70 7.05
C ASN A 31 -5.46 -10.46 7.92
N LEU A 32 -6.04 -9.39 7.42
CA LEU A 32 -6.13 -8.14 8.16
C LEU A 32 -7.26 -8.20 9.17
N GLU A 33 -6.88 -8.17 10.44
CA GLU A 33 -7.85 -8.01 11.50
C GLU A 33 -7.89 -6.54 11.88
N ASP A 34 -8.80 -6.19 12.77
CA ASP A 34 -9.05 -4.77 13.08
C ASP A 34 -7.77 -4.01 13.45
N THR A 35 -6.95 -4.61 14.29
CA THR A 35 -5.74 -3.94 14.77
C THR A 35 -4.75 -3.70 13.64
N GLU A 36 -4.51 -4.73 12.83
CA GLU A 36 -3.59 -4.60 11.71
C GLU A 36 -4.11 -3.61 10.68
N LEU A 37 -5.42 -3.63 10.47
CA LEU A 37 -6.03 -2.73 9.51
C LEU A 37 -5.90 -1.27 9.95
N GLU A 38 -6.13 -0.98 11.22
CA GLU A 38 -5.99 0.39 11.72
C GLU A 38 -4.55 0.85 11.63
N THR A 39 -3.60 -0.03 11.95
CA THR A 39 -2.19 0.31 11.84
C THR A 39 -1.84 0.60 10.39
N LEU A 40 -2.29 -0.23 9.47
CA LEU A 40 -2.01 -0.05 8.05
C LEU A 40 -2.60 1.26 7.54
N LYS A 41 -3.84 1.58 7.93
CA LYS A 41 -4.47 2.82 7.49
C LYS A 41 -3.68 4.03 7.96
N GLY A 42 -3.20 4.01 9.20
CA GLY A 42 -2.38 5.09 9.73
C GLY A 42 -1.09 5.26 8.97
N VAL A 43 -0.41 4.15 8.68
CA VAL A 43 0.84 4.21 7.93
C VAL A 43 0.62 4.72 6.52
N MET A 44 -0.43 4.23 5.85
CA MET A 44 -0.73 4.68 4.49
C MET A 44 -0.99 6.19 4.45
N LEU A 45 -1.72 6.69 5.43
CA LEU A 45 -2.03 8.11 5.47
C LEU A 45 -0.79 8.95 5.71
N ASP A 46 0.05 8.52 6.66
CA ASP A 46 1.31 9.22 6.93
C ASP A 46 2.19 9.25 5.68
N VAL A 47 2.29 8.12 4.99
CA VAL A 47 3.12 8.04 3.80
C VAL A 47 2.55 8.93 2.70
N ALA A 48 1.22 8.94 2.55
CA ALA A 48 0.59 9.78 1.53
C ALA A 48 0.87 11.26 1.77
N GLU A 49 0.99 11.67 3.04
CA GLU A 49 1.24 13.05 3.37
C GLU A 49 2.72 13.42 3.27
N GLN A 50 3.61 12.47 3.55
CA GLN A 50 5.03 12.78 3.71
C GLN A 50 5.95 12.29 2.60
N ALA A 51 5.51 11.35 1.77
CA ALA A 51 6.37 10.85 0.71
C ALA A 51 6.78 11.98 -0.23
N ASP A 52 8.06 12.03 -0.58
CA ASP A 52 8.56 13.08 -1.46
C ASP A 52 9.64 12.46 -2.33
N PRO A 53 9.40 12.31 -3.64
CA PRO A 53 8.15 12.67 -4.35
C PRO A 53 6.95 11.85 -3.90
N PRO A 54 5.73 12.33 -4.14
CA PRO A 54 4.52 11.65 -3.66
C PRO A 54 4.12 10.47 -4.55
N VAL A 55 5.03 9.55 -4.72
CA VAL A 55 4.84 8.35 -5.53
C VAL A 55 4.91 7.17 -4.59
N VAL A 56 3.79 6.48 -4.40
CA VAL A 56 3.67 5.44 -3.39
C VAL A 56 3.21 4.14 -4.02
N VAL A 57 3.86 3.04 -3.65
CA VAL A 57 3.50 1.70 -4.08
C VAL A 57 3.17 0.88 -2.84
N LEU A 58 2.03 0.19 -2.86
CA LEU A 58 1.71 -0.77 -1.84
C LEU A 58 2.04 -2.16 -2.36
N ASP A 59 2.93 -2.85 -1.64
CA ASP A 59 3.27 -4.23 -1.97
C ASP A 59 2.40 -5.14 -1.11
N LEU A 60 1.43 -5.77 -1.75
CA LEU A 60 0.42 -6.58 -1.08
C LEU A 60 0.66 -8.07 -1.26
N SER A 61 1.91 -8.46 -1.49
CA SER A 61 2.24 -9.85 -1.83
C SER A 61 1.76 -10.87 -0.80
N ASN A 62 1.71 -10.48 0.46
CA ASN A 62 1.32 -11.40 1.52
C ASN A 62 -0.16 -11.33 1.85
N LEU A 63 -0.89 -10.42 1.25
CA LEU A 63 -2.30 -10.21 1.60
C LEU A 63 -3.17 -11.21 0.83
N ARG A 64 -4.00 -11.95 1.56
CA ARG A 64 -4.88 -12.93 0.96
C ARG A 64 -6.30 -12.46 0.79
N PHE A 65 -6.68 -11.42 1.51
CA PHE A 65 -8.05 -10.96 1.50
C PHE A 65 -8.11 -9.46 1.30
N PHE A 66 -8.96 -9.01 0.42
CA PHE A 66 -9.06 -7.60 0.03
C PHE A 66 -10.49 -7.14 0.27
N GLY A 67 -10.73 -6.54 1.43
CA GLY A 67 -12.08 -6.17 1.83
C GLY A 67 -12.36 -4.69 1.69
N SER A 68 -13.60 -4.32 1.95
CA SER A 68 -14.06 -2.95 1.77
C SER A 68 -13.36 -1.96 2.70
N ALA A 69 -13.01 -2.39 3.89
CA ALA A 69 -12.32 -1.50 4.84
C ALA A 69 -10.94 -1.12 4.33
N LEU A 70 -10.25 -2.07 3.70
CA LEU A 70 -8.96 -1.77 3.09
C LEU A 70 -9.12 -0.83 1.91
N ILE A 71 -10.15 -1.06 1.09
CA ILE A 71 -10.42 -0.19 -0.04
C ILE A 71 -10.68 1.23 0.44
N GLU A 72 -11.42 1.39 1.52
CA GLU A 72 -11.66 2.71 2.10
C GLU A 72 -10.36 3.38 2.50
N GLY A 73 -9.46 2.63 3.13
CA GLY A 73 -8.16 3.17 3.51
C GLY A 73 -7.34 3.60 2.31
N LEU A 74 -7.40 2.81 1.23
CA LEU A 74 -6.70 3.15 0.00
C LEU A 74 -7.23 4.45 -0.60
N PHE A 75 -8.55 4.64 -0.59
CA PHE A 75 -9.14 5.87 -1.10
C PHE A 75 -8.73 7.07 -0.27
N ARG A 76 -8.63 6.92 1.04
CA ARG A 76 -8.18 8.00 1.89
C ARG A 76 -6.77 8.42 1.54
N ALA A 77 -5.87 7.46 1.43
CA ALA A 77 -4.49 7.74 1.06
C ALA A 77 -4.44 8.37 -0.33
N TRP A 78 -5.23 7.84 -1.25
CA TRP A 78 -5.27 8.37 -2.61
C TRP A 78 -5.73 9.82 -2.64
N ASN A 79 -6.73 10.16 -1.84
CA ASN A 79 -7.23 11.54 -1.80
C ASN A 79 -6.14 12.52 -1.37
N HIS A 80 -5.27 12.10 -0.45
CA HIS A 80 -4.16 12.95 -0.05
C HIS A 80 -3.10 13.03 -1.14
N LEU A 81 -2.80 11.90 -1.78
CA LEU A 81 -1.78 11.88 -2.82
C LEU A 81 -2.19 12.68 -4.05
N LYS A 82 -3.42 12.50 -4.50
CA LYS A 82 -3.83 13.16 -5.75
C LYS A 82 -3.94 14.68 -5.58
N ALA A 83 -4.01 15.17 -4.35
CA ALA A 83 -4.01 16.59 -4.09
C ALA A 83 -2.60 17.19 -4.19
N ARG A 84 -1.56 16.37 -4.22
CA ARG A 84 -0.18 16.83 -4.31
C ARG A 84 0.30 16.75 -5.76
N PRO A 85 1.07 17.73 -6.25
CA PRO A 85 1.56 17.68 -7.63
C PRO A 85 2.35 16.39 -7.88
N GLY A 86 1.97 15.66 -8.91
CA GLY A 86 2.64 14.41 -9.25
C GLY A 86 2.27 13.23 -8.38
N GLY A 87 1.25 13.36 -7.54
CA GLY A 87 0.87 12.27 -6.64
C GLY A 87 0.37 11.04 -7.39
N ARG A 88 0.86 9.87 -6.98
CA ARG A 88 0.52 8.60 -7.61
C ARG A 88 0.42 7.50 -6.56
N LEU A 89 -0.54 6.60 -6.77
CA LEU A 89 -0.68 5.41 -5.94
C LEU A 89 -0.73 4.20 -6.87
N SER A 90 0.05 3.18 -6.54
CA SER A 90 0.08 1.95 -7.31
C SER A 90 0.09 0.76 -6.37
N LEU A 91 -0.32 -0.38 -6.87
CA LEU A 91 -0.32 -1.63 -6.11
C LEU A 91 0.53 -2.65 -6.83
N CYS A 92 1.15 -3.56 -6.08
CA CYS A 92 1.87 -4.65 -6.71
C CYS A 92 1.76 -5.92 -5.89
N GLY A 93 2.05 -7.03 -6.52
CA GLY A 93 2.13 -8.33 -5.84
C GLY A 93 0.80 -8.92 -5.46
N LEU A 94 -0.28 -8.52 -6.09
CA LEU A 94 -1.61 -9.02 -5.71
C LEU A 94 -1.73 -10.52 -5.95
N THR A 95 -2.33 -11.22 -4.98
CA THR A 95 -2.72 -12.61 -5.21
C THR A 95 -3.82 -12.63 -6.27
N SER A 96 -4.09 -13.81 -6.82
CA SER A 96 -5.13 -13.94 -7.84
C SER A 96 -6.48 -13.44 -7.34
N TYR A 97 -6.82 -13.78 -6.11
CA TYR A 97 -8.08 -13.33 -5.54
C TYR A 97 -8.13 -11.81 -5.42
N CYS A 98 -7.08 -11.22 -4.90
CA CYS A 98 -7.06 -9.77 -4.70
C CYS A 98 -7.08 -9.04 -6.04
N ARG A 99 -6.37 -9.58 -7.03
CA ARG A 99 -6.38 -8.99 -8.35
C ARG A 99 -7.79 -9.02 -8.96
N GLU A 100 -8.50 -10.12 -8.76
CA GLU A 100 -9.85 -10.24 -9.26
C GLU A 100 -10.76 -9.19 -8.62
N VAL A 101 -10.61 -8.98 -7.30
CA VAL A 101 -11.40 -7.96 -6.62
C VAL A 101 -11.12 -6.58 -7.19
N VAL A 102 -9.85 -6.28 -7.44
CA VAL A 102 -9.45 -4.99 -8.00
C VAL A 102 -10.07 -4.80 -9.39
N GLU A 103 -10.09 -5.85 -10.19
CA GLU A 103 -10.65 -5.77 -11.55
C GLU A 103 -12.16 -5.62 -11.53
N ILE A 104 -12.84 -6.39 -10.68
CA ILE A 104 -14.29 -6.33 -10.58
C ILE A 104 -14.77 -4.96 -10.09
N THR A 105 -14.02 -4.37 -9.18
CA THR A 105 -14.38 -3.07 -8.62
C THR A 105 -13.86 -1.91 -9.47
N HIS A 106 -13.15 -2.21 -10.55
CA HIS A 106 -12.60 -1.19 -11.47
C HIS A 106 -11.54 -0.30 -10.81
N LEU A 107 -10.93 -0.77 -9.74
CA LEU A 107 -9.87 0.01 -9.09
C LEU A 107 -8.62 0.07 -9.95
N ASP A 108 -8.45 -0.89 -10.87
CA ASP A 108 -7.33 -0.89 -11.81
C ASP A 108 -7.42 0.27 -12.81
N GLN A 109 -8.55 0.97 -12.86
CA GLN A 109 -8.68 2.16 -13.68
C GLN A 109 -8.24 3.41 -12.93
N LEU A 110 -8.15 3.34 -11.62
CA LEU A 110 -7.70 4.46 -10.80
C LEU A 110 -6.22 4.38 -10.47
N TRP A 111 -5.72 3.18 -10.21
CA TRP A 111 -4.34 2.98 -9.78
C TRP A 111 -3.69 1.96 -10.69
N SER A 112 -2.39 2.15 -10.95
CA SER A 112 -1.63 1.17 -11.73
C SER A 112 -1.40 -0.07 -10.91
N ILE A 113 -1.50 -1.23 -11.56
CA ILE A 113 -1.30 -2.53 -10.91
C ILE A 113 -0.11 -3.19 -11.57
N PHE A 114 0.89 -3.54 -10.79
CA PHE A 114 2.08 -4.20 -11.29
C PHE A 114 2.17 -5.60 -10.69
N GLU A 115 2.83 -6.50 -11.41
CA GLU A 115 2.97 -7.86 -10.91
C GLU A 115 3.96 -7.94 -9.78
N THR A 116 5.06 -7.20 -9.88
CA THR A 116 6.10 -7.23 -8.87
C THR A 116 6.48 -5.83 -8.44
N ARG A 117 7.14 -5.78 -7.28
CA ARG A 117 7.70 -4.54 -6.78
C ARG A 117 8.71 -3.96 -7.76
N ASP A 118 9.56 -4.81 -8.35
CA ASP A 118 10.56 -4.35 -9.29
C ASP A 118 9.92 -3.72 -10.52
N ASP A 119 8.86 -4.31 -11.02
CA ASP A 119 8.12 -3.74 -12.14
C ASP A 119 7.58 -2.37 -11.79
N ALA A 120 7.03 -2.22 -10.59
CA ALA A 120 6.47 -0.95 -10.14
C ALA A 120 7.56 0.12 -10.06
N VAL A 121 8.67 -0.21 -9.44
CA VAL A 121 9.77 0.76 -9.29
C VAL A 121 10.30 1.16 -10.65
N ARG A 122 10.49 0.19 -11.55
CA ARG A 122 11.02 0.47 -12.86
C ARG A 122 10.11 1.41 -13.66
N ALA A 123 8.80 1.23 -13.51
CA ALA A 123 7.84 2.06 -14.24
C ALA A 123 7.70 3.45 -13.64
N LEU A 124 7.90 3.58 -12.34
CA LEU A 124 7.58 4.83 -11.63
C LEU A 124 8.79 5.69 -11.30
N LYS A 125 9.99 5.12 -11.38
CA LYS A 125 11.17 5.91 -11.09
C LYS A 125 11.26 7.06 -12.08
N ASN A 126 11.71 8.21 -11.60
CA ASN A 126 11.82 9.42 -12.42
C ASN A 126 10.47 9.96 -12.90
N SER A 127 9.41 9.60 -12.20
CA SER A 127 8.08 10.14 -12.54
C SER A 127 7.90 11.55 -12.02
#